data_dda500c9a1e2ad45ac304eee75559ca5
#
_entry.id   dda500c9a1e2ad45ac304eee75559ca5
#
_cell.length_a   1.000
_cell.length_b   1.000
_cell.length_c   1.000
_cell.angle_alpha   90.00
_cell.angle_beta   90.00
_cell.angle_gamma   90.00
#
_symmetry.space_group_name_H-M   'P 1'
#
loop_
_entity.id
_entity.type
_entity.pdbx_description
1 polymer ?
#
loop_
_entity_poly.entity_id
_entity_poly.type
_entity_poly.pdbx_seq_one_letter_code
_entity_poly.pdbx_strand_id
1 'polypeptide(L)'
;VGNADQDHAEWCAPEDQSDASRQVYQTSNGASDIAAEYAAALAVNYINFGNAEDLSYAKALYEFSIKYNKTAEDGIGEFYRSYDYYDDQAWAAGWLYLATKDNTYKTFLNTFMNASNQGKSGSSGCQWGVYSPMSWNNVSLGSAILQGEITGNASDWSKVTTYLNQKCNSESTYYCEDSWGSCRYNAAMQMAALATSK
;
A
#
# COMPACT_ATOMS: atom_id res chain seq x y z
N VAL A 1 3.43 0.97 16.37
CA VAL A 1 4.29 1.94 15.65
C VAL A 1 5.47 2.30 16.54
N GLY A 2 6.68 2.29 16.01
CA GLY A 2 7.90 2.64 16.75
C GLY A 2 8.13 4.15 16.80
N ASN A 3 9.13 4.57 17.55
CA ASN A 3 9.59 5.95 17.58
C ASN A 3 10.54 6.22 16.41
N ALA A 4 10.14 7.10 15.48
CA ALA A 4 10.89 7.36 14.26
C ALA A 4 12.26 8.03 14.52
N ASP A 5 12.35 8.93 15.48
CA ASP A 5 13.59 9.63 15.80
C ASP A 5 14.62 8.69 16.41
N GLN A 6 14.18 7.77 17.28
CA GLN A 6 15.05 6.73 17.84
C GLN A 6 15.54 5.77 16.75
N ASP A 7 14.66 5.41 15.83
CA ASP A 7 15.01 4.52 14.73
C ASP A 7 16.05 5.17 13.79
N HIS A 8 15.87 6.43 13.47
CA HIS A 8 16.80 7.18 12.62
C HIS A 8 18.13 7.53 13.29
N ALA A 9 18.18 7.56 14.60
CA ALA A 9 19.42 7.86 15.33
C ALA A 9 20.41 6.69 15.33
N GLU A 10 19.95 5.48 15.03
CA GLU A 10 20.75 4.26 15.07
C GLU A 10 20.97 3.71 13.66
N TRP A 11 22.20 3.83 13.16
CA TRP A 11 22.62 3.30 11.87
C TRP A 11 23.60 2.15 12.04
N CYS A 12 23.09 0.94 12.03
CA CYS A 12 23.87 -0.28 12.20
C CYS A 12 23.19 -1.47 11.50
N ALA A 13 23.85 -2.63 11.51
CA ALA A 13 23.21 -3.85 11.07
C ALA A 13 22.01 -4.20 12.00
N PRO A 14 20.95 -4.81 11.49
CA PRO A 14 19.77 -5.14 12.31
C PRO A 14 20.11 -5.96 13.57
N GLU A 15 21.10 -6.83 13.48
CA GLU A 15 21.57 -7.70 14.57
C GLU A 15 22.23 -6.92 15.70
N ASP A 16 22.79 -5.75 15.38
CA ASP A 16 23.49 -4.88 16.32
C ASP A 16 22.59 -3.79 16.92
N GLN A 17 21.34 -3.72 16.48
CA GLN A 17 20.39 -2.74 17.00
C GLN A 17 20.05 -3.02 18.46
N SER A 18 20.06 -1.95 19.26
CA SER A 18 19.63 -2.01 20.65
C SER A 18 18.11 -1.86 20.74
N ASP A 19 17.40 -2.93 21.02
CA ASP A 19 15.94 -2.90 21.21
C ASP A 19 15.51 -2.42 22.61
N ALA A 20 16.44 -2.32 23.55
CA ALA A 20 16.12 -2.14 24.96
C ALA A 20 15.44 -0.82 25.31
N SER A 21 15.48 0.19 24.43
CA SER A 21 14.92 1.52 24.69
C SER A 21 13.90 1.96 23.62
N ARG A 22 13.56 1.11 22.66
CA ARG A 22 12.64 1.49 21.58
C ARG A 22 11.22 1.56 22.09
N GLN A 23 10.66 2.75 22.02
CA GLN A 23 9.26 2.98 22.37
C GLN A 23 8.34 2.41 21.27
N VAL A 24 7.32 1.70 21.69
CA VAL A 24 6.25 1.21 20.80
C VAL A 24 4.97 1.98 21.11
N TYR A 25 4.41 2.62 20.09
CA TYR A 25 3.12 3.30 20.20
C TYR A 25 1.99 2.35 19.83
N GLN A 26 1.00 2.26 20.70
CA GLN A 26 -0.24 1.52 20.43
C GLN A 26 -1.34 2.51 20.11
N THR A 27 -2.10 2.22 19.05
CA THR A 27 -3.24 3.02 18.66
C THR A 27 -4.53 2.22 18.76
N SER A 28 -5.61 2.86 19.21
CA SER A 28 -6.96 2.27 19.25
C SER A 28 -7.96 3.01 18.34
N ASN A 29 -7.55 4.10 17.70
CA ASN A 29 -8.44 4.98 16.96
C ASN A 29 -7.82 5.62 15.71
N GLY A 30 -6.79 5.01 15.15
CA GLY A 30 -6.10 5.54 13.98
C GLY A 30 -5.24 4.47 13.30
N ALA A 31 -4.28 4.90 12.45
CA ALA A 31 -3.38 4.04 11.69
C ALA A 31 -4.09 3.10 10.68
N SER A 32 -5.08 3.63 9.96
CA SER A 32 -5.82 2.85 8.95
C SER A 32 -4.94 2.44 7.76
N ASP A 33 -4.00 3.28 7.39
CA ASP A 33 -2.92 3.03 6.44
C ASP A 33 -2.10 1.79 6.85
N ILE A 34 -1.45 1.85 7.99
CA ILE A 34 -0.60 0.76 8.51
C ILE A 34 -1.41 -0.53 8.74
N ALA A 35 -2.62 -0.43 9.30
CA ALA A 35 -3.46 -1.59 9.55
C ALA A 35 -3.88 -2.29 8.26
N ALA A 36 -4.16 -1.53 7.19
CA ALA A 36 -4.47 -2.09 5.89
C ALA A 36 -3.26 -2.77 5.24
N GLU A 37 -2.07 -2.17 5.30
CA GLU A 37 -0.86 -2.80 4.79
C GLU A 37 -0.52 -4.11 5.50
N TYR A 38 -0.64 -4.15 6.83
CA TYR A 38 -0.48 -5.40 7.57
C TYR A 38 -1.56 -6.43 7.22
N ALA A 39 -2.80 -6.00 7.02
CA ALA A 39 -3.86 -6.90 6.56
C ALA A 39 -3.54 -7.51 5.19
N ALA A 40 -3.01 -6.71 4.26
CA ALA A 40 -2.56 -7.20 2.96
C ALA A 40 -1.43 -8.22 3.08
N ALA A 41 -0.40 -7.90 3.87
CA ALA A 41 0.75 -8.79 4.07
C ALA A 41 0.34 -10.14 4.68
N LEU A 42 -0.52 -10.14 5.69
CA LEU A 42 -1.04 -11.36 6.32
C LEU A 42 -1.96 -12.16 5.40
N ALA A 43 -2.77 -11.48 4.56
CA ALA A 43 -3.57 -12.16 3.55
C ALA A 43 -2.70 -12.86 2.49
N VAL A 44 -1.62 -12.22 2.05
CA VAL A 44 -0.61 -12.81 1.14
C VAL A 44 0.09 -13.99 1.82
N ASN A 45 0.45 -13.87 3.09
CA ASN A 45 1.08 -14.96 3.84
C ASN A 45 0.15 -16.18 3.94
N TYR A 46 -1.15 -15.96 4.20
CA TYR A 46 -2.14 -17.03 4.17
C TYR A 46 -2.25 -17.69 2.79
N ILE A 47 -2.25 -16.92 1.70
CA ILE A 47 -2.30 -17.47 0.34
C ILE A 47 -1.10 -18.39 0.06
N ASN A 48 0.08 -18.02 0.53
CA ASN A 48 1.31 -18.76 0.27
C ASN A 48 1.53 -19.96 1.21
N PHE A 49 1.14 -19.86 2.47
CA PHE A 49 1.51 -20.82 3.51
C PHE A 49 0.32 -21.48 4.22
N GLY A 50 -0.91 -21.02 3.98
CA GLY A 50 -2.12 -21.63 4.52
C GLY A 50 -2.36 -21.40 6.03
N ASN A 51 -1.65 -20.44 6.66
CA ASN A 51 -1.82 -20.16 8.08
C ASN A 51 -3.15 -19.43 8.35
N ALA A 52 -4.10 -20.14 8.95
CA ALA A 52 -5.44 -19.61 9.23
C ALA A 52 -5.43 -18.45 10.26
N GLU A 53 -4.45 -18.41 11.15
CA GLU A 53 -4.31 -17.34 12.13
C GLU A 53 -3.98 -16.01 11.43
N ASP A 54 -3.10 -16.03 10.42
CA ASP A 54 -2.77 -14.86 9.63
C ASP A 54 -4.00 -14.28 8.92
N LEU A 55 -4.83 -15.15 8.34
CA LEU A 55 -6.09 -14.68 7.73
C LEU A 55 -7.05 -14.07 8.75
N SER A 56 -7.11 -14.62 9.97
CA SER A 56 -7.93 -14.07 11.04
C SER A 56 -7.48 -12.67 11.44
N TYR A 57 -6.17 -12.49 11.64
CA TYR A 57 -5.60 -11.17 11.94
C TYR A 57 -5.74 -10.21 10.77
N ALA A 58 -5.56 -10.66 9.53
CA ALA A 58 -5.75 -9.84 8.33
C ALA A 58 -7.17 -9.22 8.30
N LYS A 59 -8.20 -10.04 8.55
CA LYS A 59 -9.58 -9.56 8.61
C LYS A 59 -9.81 -8.55 9.73
N ALA A 60 -9.32 -8.84 10.94
CA ALA A 60 -9.47 -7.95 12.09
C ALA A 60 -8.78 -6.59 11.88
N LEU A 61 -7.57 -6.59 11.31
CA LEU A 61 -6.84 -5.36 10.96
C LEU A 61 -7.54 -4.57 9.86
N TYR A 62 -8.10 -5.26 8.87
CA TYR A 62 -8.88 -4.61 7.83
C TYR A 62 -10.15 -3.94 8.36
N GLU A 63 -10.89 -4.63 9.23
CA GLU A 63 -12.06 -4.08 9.93
C GLU A 63 -11.67 -2.84 10.76
N PHE A 64 -10.54 -2.89 11.45
CA PHE A 64 -10.00 -1.73 12.17
C PHE A 64 -9.72 -0.58 11.20
N SER A 65 -9.05 -0.83 10.08
CA SER A 65 -8.73 0.19 9.09
C SER A 65 -9.97 0.92 8.57
N ILE A 66 -10.99 0.18 8.11
CA ILE A 66 -12.21 0.78 7.55
C ILE A 66 -13.12 1.43 8.61
N LYS A 67 -12.97 1.05 9.87
CA LYS A 67 -13.74 1.64 10.98
C LYS A 67 -13.27 3.03 11.33
N TYR A 68 -11.98 3.26 11.38
CA TYR A 68 -11.43 4.50 11.91
C TYR A 68 -11.11 5.54 10.84
N ASN A 69 -10.72 5.13 9.65
CA ASN A 69 -10.45 6.02 8.51
C ASN A 69 -9.53 7.19 8.87
N LYS A 70 -8.40 6.89 9.47
CA LYS A 70 -7.44 7.87 9.96
C LYS A 70 -6.02 7.35 9.75
N THR A 71 -5.14 8.15 9.17
CA THR A 71 -3.72 7.83 9.04
C THR A 71 -3.02 7.74 10.40
N ALA A 72 -1.94 6.97 10.47
CA ALA A 72 -1.11 6.92 11.65
C ALA A 72 -0.44 8.27 11.91
N GLU A 73 -0.53 8.76 13.13
CA GLU A 73 0.07 10.03 13.55
C GLU A 73 1.11 9.83 14.66
N ASP A 74 0.89 8.83 15.52
CA ASP A 74 1.74 8.58 16.68
C ASP A 74 3.05 7.89 16.28
N GLY A 75 4.18 8.42 16.74
CA GLY A 75 5.49 7.81 16.60
C GLY A 75 6.13 7.86 15.22
N ILE A 76 5.44 8.39 14.22
CA ILE A 76 5.94 8.41 12.84
C ILE A 76 6.94 9.54 12.60
N GLY A 77 6.87 10.63 13.37
CA GLY A 77 7.68 11.83 13.15
C GLY A 77 7.42 12.45 11.78
N GLU A 78 8.47 12.98 11.16
CA GLU A 78 8.40 13.60 9.83
C GLU A 78 8.89 12.67 8.69
N PHE A 79 9.35 11.45 9.00
CA PHE A 79 10.11 10.64 8.05
C PHE A 79 9.26 9.82 7.08
N TYR A 80 8.24 9.10 7.59
CA TYR A 80 7.45 8.14 6.80
C TYR A 80 5.96 8.37 6.97
N ARG A 81 5.53 9.63 6.92
CA ARG A 81 4.13 9.99 7.05
C ARG A 81 3.37 9.58 5.78
N SER A 82 2.28 8.83 5.94
CA SER A 82 1.27 8.67 4.91
C SER A 82 0.28 9.82 4.94
N TYR A 83 -0.21 10.22 3.77
CA TYR A 83 -1.18 11.31 3.63
C TYR A 83 -2.56 10.80 3.26
N ASP A 84 -2.70 9.51 2.96
CA ASP A 84 -3.93 8.84 2.59
C ASP A 84 -3.96 7.42 3.21
N TYR A 85 -5.11 6.78 3.15
CA TYR A 85 -5.32 5.39 3.58
C TYR A 85 -6.25 4.62 2.62
N TYR A 86 -6.82 5.27 1.61
CA TYR A 86 -7.74 4.61 0.69
C TYR A 86 -7.04 3.66 -0.27
N ASP A 87 -5.84 3.98 -0.68
CA ASP A 87 -5.02 3.11 -1.51
C ASP A 87 -4.57 1.86 -0.75
N ASP A 88 -4.21 2.01 0.52
CA ASP A 88 -3.89 0.88 1.41
C ASP A 88 -5.11 0.00 1.66
N GLN A 89 -6.28 0.61 1.89
CA GLN A 89 -7.55 -0.12 2.04
C GLN A 89 -7.95 -0.85 0.76
N ALA A 90 -7.72 -0.26 -0.41
CA ALA A 90 -7.92 -0.93 -1.69
C ALA A 90 -6.96 -2.09 -1.88
N TRP A 91 -5.68 -1.89 -1.56
CA TRP A 91 -4.64 -2.90 -1.60
C TRP A 91 -4.99 -4.11 -0.75
N ALA A 92 -5.34 -3.88 0.52
CA ALA A 92 -5.76 -4.94 1.44
C ALA A 92 -7.03 -5.66 0.98
N ALA A 93 -8.02 -4.91 0.48
CA ALA A 93 -9.25 -5.50 -0.05
C ALA A 93 -8.97 -6.45 -1.23
N GLY A 94 -8.07 -6.07 -2.13
CA GLY A 94 -7.66 -6.93 -3.25
C GLY A 94 -7.06 -8.25 -2.76
N TRP A 95 -6.11 -8.20 -1.85
CA TRP A 95 -5.49 -9.40 -1.30
C TRP A 95 -6.44 -10.26 -0.45
N LEU A 96 -7.30 -9.64 0.35
CA LEU A 96 -8.34 -10.36 1.10
C LEU A 96 -9.36 -11.04 0.18
N TYR A 97 -9.72 -10.41 -0.94
CA TYR A 97 -10.53 -11.07 -1.95
C TYR A 97 -9.82 -12.30 -2.54
N LEU A 98 -8.55 -12.18 -2.89
CA LEU A 98 -7.78 -13.31 -3.41
C LEU A 98 -7.65 -14.45 -2.41
N ALA A 99 -7.50 -14.13 -1.12
CA ALA A 99 -7.41 -15.09 -0.02
C ALA A 99 -8.74 -15.80 0.30
N THR A 100 -9.87 -15.08 0.19
CA THR A 100 -11.17 -15.57 0.71
C THR A 100 -12.19 -15.87 -0.38
N LYS A 101 -12.07 -15.23 -1.54
CA LYS A 101 -13.11 -15.17 -2.60
C LYS A 101 -14.43 -14.52 -2.15
N ASP A 102 -14.43 -13.81 -1.02
CA ASP A 102 -15.59 -13.07 -0.53
C ASP A 102 -15.77 -11.77 -1.32
N ASN A 103 -16.89 -11.66 -2.02
CA ASN A 103 -17.22 -10.51 -2.87
C ASN A 103 -17.36 -9.19 -2.09
N THR A 104 -17.48 -9.22 -0.78
CA THR A 104 -17.47 -8.03 0.06
C THR A 104 -16.15 -7.26 -0.13
N TYR A 105 -15.01 -7.96 -0.15
CA TYR A 105 -13.71 -7.34 -0.39
C TYR A 105 -13.55 -6.83 -1.84
N LYS A 106 -14.09 -7.54 -2.83
CA LYS A 106 -14.13 -7.02 -4.21
C LYS A 106 -14.93 -5.73 -4.31
N THR A 107 -16.03 -5.63 -3.57
CA THR A 107 -16.84 -4.41 -3.51
C THR A 107 -16.05 -3.27 -2.85
N PHE A 108 -15.35 -3.52 -1.75
CA PHE A 108 -14.47 -2.53 -1.12
C PHE A 108 -13.36 -2.06 -2.05
N LEU A 109 -12.66 -2.99 -2.72
CA LEU A 109 -11.63 -2.65 -3.70
C LEU A 109 -12.20 -1.67 -4.75
N ASN A 110 -13.31 -1.99 -5.39
CA ASN A 110 -13.92 -1.14 -6.39
C ASN A 110 -14.39 0.21 -5.82
N THR A 111 -14.87 0.24 -4.58
CA THR A 111 -15.32 1.46 -3.90
C THR A 111 -14.14 2.39 -3.66
N PHE A 112 -13.04 1.87 -3.10
CA PHE A 112 -11.86 2.67 -2.80
C PHE A 112 -11.10 3.09 -4.06
N MET A 113 -11.12 2.25 -5.11
CA MET A 113 -10.56 2.59 -6.42
C MET A 113 -11.44 3.54 -7.24
N ASN A 114 -12.62 3.92 -6.76
CA ASN A 114 -13.51 4.81 -7.49
C ASN A 114 -13.00 6.26 -7.44
N ALA A 115 -13.09 6.95 -8.58
CA ALA A 115 -12.72 8.37 -8.71
C ALA A 115 -13.46 9.30 -7.73
N SER A 116 -14.66 8.92 -7.26
CA SER A 116 -15.41 9.68 -6.26
C SER A 116 -14.76 9.73 -4.88
N ASN A 117 -13.80 8.87 -4.62
CA ASN A 117 -13.03 8.82 -3.37
C ASN A 117 -11.70 9.59 -3.45
N GLN A 118 -11.39 10.18 -4.60
CA GLN A 118 -10.20 10.99 -4.77
C GLN A 118 -10.17 12.16 -3.79
N GLY A 119 -9.06 12.33 -3.09
CA GLY A 119 -8.82 13.46 -2.21
C GLY A 119 -9.70 13.53 -0.96
N LYS A 120 -10.37 12.45 -0.57
CA LYS A 120 -11.25 12.43 0.61
C LYS A 120 -10.51 12.33 1.94
N SER A 121 -9.24 11.97 1.93
CA SER A 121 -8.45 11.84 3.15
C SER A 121 -8.03 13.17 3.77
N GLY A 122 -8.37 14.28 3.15
CA GLY A 122 -8.05 15.62 3.65
C GLY A 122 -6.60 16.06 3.42
N SER A 123 -5.79 15.24 2.80
CA SER A 123 -4.44 15.56 2.36
C SER A 123 -4.34 15.64 0.84
N SER A 124 -3.38 16.39 0.36
CA SER A 124 -3.14 16.59 -1.08
C SER A 124 -2.50 15.37 -1.78
N GLY A 125 -2.49 14.20 -1.13
CA GLY A 125 -1.57 13.14 -1.50
C GLY A 125 -2.03 12.21 -2.61
N CYS A 126 -3.13 11.55 -2.46
CA CYS A 126 -3.51 10.50 -3.40
C CYS A 126 -4.65 10.94 -4.31
N GLN A 127 -4.32 11.23 -5.55
CA GLN A 127 -5.31 11.40 -6.61
C GLN A 127 -5.39 10.10 -7.41
N TRP A 128 -6.50 9.37 -7.27
CA TRP A 128 -6.78 8.24 -8.14
C TRP A 128 -6.74 8.66 -9.61
N GLY A 129 -5.95 7.99 -10.41
CA GLY A 129 -5.67 8.40 -11.79
C GLY A 129 -4.37 9.16 -11.96
N VAL A 130 -3.73 9.57 -10.88
CA VAL A 130 -2.33 9.97 -10.84
C VAL A 130 -1.58 8.91 -10.05
N TYR A 131 -1.31 7.78 -10.69
CA TYR A 131 -0.53 6.73 -10.05
C TYR A 131 0.90 7.19 -9.82
N SER A 132 1.50 6.67 -8.76
CA SER A 132 2.93 6.78 -8.50
C SER A 132 3.53 5.39 -8.29
N PRO A 133 4.84 5.25 -8.41
CA PRO A 133 5.52 4.02 -8.04
C PRO A 133 5.20 3.65 -6.59
N MET A 134 5.01 2.37 -6.34
CA MET A 134 4.68 1.90 -4.99
C MET A 134 5.75 2.31 -3.96
N SER A 135 5.29 2.87 -2.86
CA SER A 135 6.13 3.33 -1.75
C SER A 135 5.37 3.21 -0.43
N TRP A 136 5.99 3.60 0.68
CA TRP A 136 5.32 3.63 1.99
C TRP A 136 4.08 4.52 2.07
N ASN A 137 4.00 5.53 1.20
CA ASN A 137 2.91 6.52 1.17
C ASN A 137 1.91 6.28 0.05
N ASN A 138 2.21 5.38 -0.88
CA ASN A 138 1.33 5.18 -2.03
C ASN A 138 1.45 3.78 -2.61
N VAL A 139 0.37 3.02 -2.55
CA VAL A 139 0.24 1.69 -3.14
C VAL A 139 -0.84 1.64 -4.23
N SER A 140 -1.28 2.81 -4.71
CA SER A 140 -2.38 2.94 -5.67
C SER A 140 -2.15 2.18 -6.98
N LEU A 141 -0.92 2.17 -7.49
CA LEU A 141 -0.59 1.40 -8.71
C LEU A 141 -0.77 -0.11 -8.49
N GLY A 142 -0.32 -0.63 -7.35
CA GLY A 142 -0.53 -2.02 -6.99
C GLY A 142 -2.01 -2.37 -6.84
N SER A 143 -2.78 -1.51 -6.20
CA SER A 143 -4.23 -1.65 -6.04
C SER A 143 -4.96 -1.65 -7.39
N ALA A 144 -4.52 -0.81 -8.34
CA ALA A 144 -5.06 -0.79 -9.70
C ALA A 144 -4.74 -2.07 -10.48
N ILE A 145 -3.54 -2.61 -10.34
CA ILE A 145 -3.17 -3.91 -10.92
C ILE A 145 -4.05 -5.03 -10.35
N LEU A 146 -4.21 -5.09 -9.03
CA LEU A 146 -5.12 -6.06 -8.39
C LEU A 146 -6.56 -5.89 -8.87
N GLN A 147 -7.03 -4.67 -9.04
CA GLN A 147 -8.37 -4.42 -9.58
C GLN A 147 -8.50 -5.00 -11.00
N GLY A 148 -7.55 -4.74 -11.88
CA GLY A 148 -7.52 -5.31 -13.22
C GLY A 148 -7.53 -6.84 -13.23
N GLU A 149 -6.70 -7.48 -12.40
CA GLU A 149 -6.65 -8.93 -12.26
C GLU A 149 -7.96 -9.52 -11.71
N ILE A 150 -8.57 -8.89 -10.72
CA ILE A 150 -9.77 -9.39 -10.04
C ILE A 150 -11.04 -9.18 -10.88
N THR A 151 -11.14 -8.05 -11.57
CA THR A 151 -12.32 -7.72 -12.36
C THR A 151 -12.26 -8.28 -13.78
N GLY A 152 -11.06 -8.40 -14.35
CA GLY A 152 -10.84 -8.72 -15.75
C GLY A 152 -11.31 -7.62 -16.73
N ASN A 153 -11.66 -6.44 -16.24
CA ASN A 153 -12.17 -5.36 -17.06
C ASN A 153 -11.07 -4.66 -17.84
N ALA A 154 -11.24 -4.55 -19.15
CA ALA A 154 -10.29 -3.84 -20.01
C ALA A 154 -10.10 -2.36 -19.62
N SER A 155 -11.17 -1.72 -19.08
CA SER A 155 -11.08 -0.33 -18.59
C SER A 155 -10.17 -0.16 -17.39
N ASP A 156 -10.13 -1.13 -16.47
CA ASP A 156 -9.25 -1.09 -15.29
C ASP A 156 -7.81 -1.29 -15.71
N TRP A 157 -7.54 -2.26 -16.59
CA TRP A 157 -6.22 -2.46 -17.19
C TRP A 157 -5.73 -1.26 -18.02
N SER A 158 -6.62 -0.63 -18.77
CA SER A 158 -6.28 0.53 -19.59
C SER A 158 -5.71 1.69 -18.78
N LYS A 159 -6.19 1.92 -17.56
CA LYS A 159 -5.64 2.96 -16.67
C LYS A 159 -4.19 2.67 -16.30
N VAL A 160 -3.90 1.43 -15.92
CA VAL A 160 -2.55 0.98 -15.54
C VAL A 160 -1.59 1.05 -16.75
N THR A 161 -1.98 0.48 -17.88
CA THR A 161 -1.15 0.46 -19.07
C THR A 161 -0.90 1.85 -19.64
N THR A 162 -1.88 2.76 -19.56
CA THR A 162 -1.69 4.16 -19.95
C THR A 162 -0.63 4.83 -19.09
N TYR A 163 -0.69 4.67 -17.77
CA TYR A 163 0.31 5.23 -16.87
C TYR A 163 1.70 4.67 -17.14
N LEU A 164 1.83 3.34 -17.25
CA LEU A 164 3.11 2.69 -17.52
C LEU A 164 3.70 3.14 -18.86
N ASN A 165 2.89 3.22 -19.90
CA ASN A 165 3.33 3.68 -21.22
C ASN A 165 3.80 5.13 -21.20
N GLN A 166 3.13 6.02 -20.45
CA GLN A 166 3.59 7.41 -20.31
C GLN A 166 4.98 7.48 -19.67
N LYS A 167 5.24 6.63 -18.67
CA LYS A 167 6.54 6.58 -17.99
C LYS A 167 7.63 5.91 -18.82
N CYS A 168 7.30 4.85 -19.55
CA CYS A 168 8.26 4.11 -20.40
C CYS A 168 8.60 4.83 -21.71
N ASN A 169 7.69 5.66 -22.23
CA ASN A 169 7.89 6.41 -23.47
C ASN A 169 8.56 7.79 -23.25
N SER A 170 8.98 8.09 -22.03
CA SER A 170 9.84 9.26 -21.81
C SER A 170 11.16 9.06 -22.57
N GLU A 171 11.72 10.13 -23.13
CA GLU A 171 12.96 10.10 -23.95
C GLU A 171 14.19 9.57 -23.20
N SER A 172 14.04 9.31 -21.91
CA SER A 172 15.09 8.74 -21.06
C SER A 172 15.03 7.22 -21.08
N THR A 173 16.16 6.59 -21.37
CA THR A 173 16.35 5.14 -21.23
C THR A 173 16.43 4.70 -19.76
N TYR A 174 16.44 5.64 -18.85
CA TYR A 174 16.53 5.40 -17.42
C TYR A 174 15.40 6.12 -16.69
N TYR A 175 14.53 5.34 -16.06
CA TYR A 175 13.48 5.88 -15.21
C TYR A 175 14.05 6.26 -13.84
N CYS A 176 13.83 7.50 -13.44
CA CYS A 176 14.22 8.00 -12.12
C CYS A 176 13.09 8.89 -11.58
N GLU A 177 12.33 8.40 -10.60
CA GLU A 177 11.23 9.17 -10.01
C GLU A 177 11.73 10.20 -8.99
N ASP A 178 12.78 9.83 -8.24
CA ASP A 178 13.35 10.66 -7.19
C ASP A 178 14.86 10.44 -7.12
N SER A 179 15.58 11.45 -6.66
CA SER A 179 17.01 11.35 -6.36
C SER A 179 17.30 10.51 -5.10
N TRP A 180 16.34 10.46 -4.18
CA TRP A 180 16.44 9.69 -2.94
C TRP A 180 15.72 8.34 -3.07
N GLY A 181 16.48 7.26 -2.88
CA GLY A 181 15.91 5.91 -2.92
C GLY A 181 15.41 5.47 -4.29
N SER A 182 15.96 6.00 -5.38
CA SER A 182 15.55 5.75 -6.77
C SER A 182 15.48 4.28 -7.14
N CYS A 183 16.35 3.42 -6.58
CA CYS A 183 16.36 1.99 -6.88
C CYS A 183 15.05 1.29 -6.50
N ARG A 184 14.41 1.65 -5.38
CA ARG A 184 13.13 1.06 -4.97
C ARG A 184 12.00 1.45 -5.91
N TYR A 185 11.95 2.71 -6.36
CA TYR A 185 10.96 3.17 -7.32
C TYR A 185 11.13 2.51 -8.68
N ASN A 186 12.37 2.35 -9.12
CA ASN A 186 12.67 1.60 -10.35
C ASN A 186 12.23 0.14 -10.24
N ALA A 187 12.51 -0.52 -9.12
CA ALA A 187 12.08 -1.89 -8.88
C ALA A 187 10.55 -2.02 -8.86
N ALA A 188 9.86 -1.09 -8.20
CA ALA A 188 8.39 -1.06 -8.15
C ALA A 188 7.79 -0.88 -9.56
N MET A 189 8.36 -0.01 -10.39
CA MET A 189 7.90 0.19 -11.78
C MET A 189 8.16 -1.02 -12.66
N GLN A 190 9.32 -1.68 -12.52
CA GLN A 190 9.63 -2.91 -13.26
C GLN A 190 8.69 -4.04 -12.86
N MET A 191 8.40 -4.18 -11.56
CA MET A 191 7.41 -5.16 -11.07
C MET A 191 6.02 -4.88 -11.65
N ALA A 192 5.57 -3.63 -11.67
CA ALA A 192 4.29 -3.25 -12.24
C ALA A 192 4.23 -3.54 -13.74
N ALA A 193 5.26 -3.20 -14.50
CA ALA A 193 5.36 -3.50 -15.93
C ALA A 193 5.33 -5.02 -16.19
N LEU A 194 6.06 -5.81 -15.39
CA LEU A 194 6.06 -7.27 -15.50
C LEU A 194 4.68 -7.86 -15.19
N ALA A 195 4.00 -7.41 -14.16
CA ALA A 195 2.67 -7.87 -13.79
C ALA A 195 1.62 -7.60 -14.89
N THR A 196 1.82 -6.54 -15.69
CA THR A 196 0.90 -6.14 -16.77
C THR A 196 1.27 -6.68 -18.15
N SER A 197 2.39 -7.37 -18.29
CA SER A 197 2.92 -7.88 -19.58
C SER A 197 2.36 -9.24 -19.99
N LYS A 198 1.32 -9.73 -19.36
CA LYS A 198 0.70 -11.04 -19.59
C LYS A 198 -0.11 -11.10 -20.88
#